data_6998cad4e98c778013de906379ef78af
#
_entry.id   6998cad4e98c778013de906379ef78af
#
_cell.length_a   1.000
_cell.length_b   1.000
_cell.length_c   1.000
_cell.angle_alpha   90.00
_cell.angle_beta   90.00
_cell.angle_gamma   90.00
#
_symmetry.space_group_name_H-M   'P 1'
#
loop_
_entity.id
_entity.type
_entity.pdbx_description
1 polymer ?
#
loop_
_entity_poly.entity_id
_entity_poly.type
_entity_poly.pdbx_seq_one_letter_code
_entity_poly.pdbx_strand_id
1 'polypeptide(L)'
;MKRIAILIVLVTSTLVSMAQNKPGTWSVIPHVGVSISSLLGEAGLYEIGDGEVVKLKPHRLLGFVGGADVMYQASDVVGVSAGLSFVQAGCKFKDEEAKGYVVHDRYMRMNYVSMPILAHSCLLPRFSVKAGIEPTFLVSATNHEEHQSFDVDTDGKKSNFQEAIYDFDVKKGMRKFGLSIPIGVSYEYENVVLGALYHVGVFNIYKYGVSSRNSIFEVSVGYKLNL
;
A
#
# COMPACT_ATOMS: atom_id res chain seq x y z
N MET A 1 4.06 -18.84 -33.97
CA MET A 1 5.22 -18.46 -33.13
C MET A 1 6.18 -17.51 -33.85
N LYS A 2 6.74 -17.84 -35.03
CA LYS A 2 7.67 -16.95 -35.77
C LYS A 2 7.07 -15.57 -36.12
N ARG A 3 5.78 -15.47 -36.47
CA ARG A 3 5.10 -14.20 -36.79
C ARG A 3 4.93 -13.29 -35.57
N ILE A 4 4.72 -13.87 -34.39
CA ILE A 4 4.61 -13.12 -33.12
C ILE A 4 5.99 -12.59 -32.71
N ALA A 5 7.05 -13.40 -32.87
CA ALA A 5 8.42 -12.96 -32.59
C ALA A 5 8.86 -11.83 -33.53
N ILE A 6 8.49 -11.85 -34.81
CA ILE A 6 8.78 -10.78 -35.78
C ILE A 6 8.00 -9.51 -35.41
N LEU A 7 6.73 -9.63 -34.95
CA LEU A 7 5.94 -8.48 -34.52
C LEU A 7 6.52 -7.83 -33.27
N ILE A 8 6.99 -8.64 -32.31
CA ILE A 8 7.68 -8.18 -31.11
C ILE A 8 8.99 -7.45 -31.48
N VAL A 9 9.79 -7.99 -32.39
CA VAL A 9 11.03 -7.38 -32.85
C VAL A 9 10.76 -6.07 -33.64
N LEU A 10 9.71 -6.02 -34.44
CA LEU A 10 9.33 -4.80 -35.17
C LEU A 10 8.81 -3.70 -34.23
N VAL A 11 7.99 -4.06 -33.24
CA VAL A 11 7.49 -3.13 -32.22
C VAL A 11 8.66 -2.62 -31.34
N THR A 12 9.63 -3.47 -31.02
CA THR A 12 10.81 -3.03 -30.25
C THR A 12 11.75 -2.13 -31.05
N SER A 13 11.88 -2.34 -32.36
CA SER A 13 12.77 -1.50 -33.20
C SER A 13 12.22 -0.09 -33.47
N THR A 14 10.90 0.12 -33.47
CA THR A 14 10.28 1.43 -33.67
C THR A 14 10.25 2.30 -32.41
N LEU A 15 10.47 1.69 -31.22
CA LEU A 15 10.44 2.38 -29.92
C LEU A 15 11.80 2.96 -29.50
N VAL A 16 12.89 2.66 -30.21
CA VAL A 16 14.25 3.06 -29.84
C VAL A 16 14.56 4.55 -30.04
N SER A 17 13.65 5.33 -30.69
CA SER A 17 14.00 6.66 -31.17
C SER A 17 13.46 7.84 -30.35
N MET A 18 12.81 7.64 -29.18
CA MET A 18 12.22 8.79 -28.45
C MET A 18 12.55 8.78 -26.96
N ALA A 19 13.27 9.81 -26.56
CA ALA A 19 13.45 10.33 -25.20
C ALA A 19 13.98 9.33 -24.16
N GLN A 20 15.22 8.91 -24.34
CA GLN A 20 16.03 8.45 -23.21
C GLN A 20 16.41 9.65 -22.36
N ASN A 21 16.19 9.55 -21.05
CA ASN A 21 16.68 10.52 -20.09
C ASN A 21 18.20 10.64 -20.26
N LYS A 22 18.70 11.85 -20.49
CA LYS A 22 20.14 12.07 -20.67
C LYS A 22 20.88 11.69 -19.38
N PRO A 23 21.95 10.90 -19.43
CA PRO A 23 22.78 10.65 -18.25
C PRO A 23 23.26 11.95 -17.61
N GLY A 24 23.36 11.95 -16.29
CA GLY A 24 23.77 13.12 -15.52
C GLY A 24 22.64 14.11 -15.21
N THR A 25 21.39 13.85 -15.61
CA THR A 25 20.26 14.72 -15.31
C THR A 25 19.62 14.42 -13.97
N TRP A 26 19.18 15.46 -13.30
CA TRP A 26 18.36 15.41 -12.09
C TRP A 26 16.90 15.75 -12.45
N SER A 27 15.98 15.12 -11.74
CA SER A 27 14.56 15.41 -11.89
C SER A 27 13.87 15.33 -10.53
N VAL A 28 12.81 16.10 -10.35
CA VAL A 28 11.89 15.98 -9.21
C VAL A 28 10.55 15.46 -9.71
N ILE A 29 10.01 14.46 -9.03
CA ILE A 29 8.77 13.78 -9.43
C ILE A 29 7.77 13.83 -8.27
N PRO A 30 6.99 14.94 -8.12
CA PRO A 30 5.83 14.91 -7.26
C PRO A 30 4.83 13.88 -7.79
N HIS A 31 4.23 13.11 -6.88
CA HIS A 31 3.28 12.07 -7.24
C HIS A 31 2.14 11.96 -6.23
N VAL A 32 1.00 11.49 -6.70
CA VAL A 32 -0.17 11.13 -5.90
C VAL A 32 -0.72 9.80 -6.40
N GLY A 33 -1.41 9.08 -5.53
CA GLY A 33 -1.91 7.76 -5.89
C GLY A 33 -2.83 7.16 -4.85
N VAL A 34 -3.15 5.90 -5.09
CA VAL A 34 -3.94 5.08 -4.18
C VAL A 34 -3.13 3.87 -3.72
N SER A 35 -3.32 3.50 -2.47
CA SER A 35 -2.78 2.27 -1.89
C SER A 35 -3.91 1.26 -1.70
N ILE A 36 -3.63 0.01 -2.00
CA ILE A 36 -4.47 -1.14 -1.66
C ILE A 36 -3.64 -1.98 -0.71
N SER A 37 -3.96 -1.92 0.57
CA SER A 37 -3.13 -2.52 1.62
C SER A 37 -3.86 -3.64 2.34
N SER A 38 -3.07 -4.55 2.90
CA SER A 38 -3.51 -5.61 3.80
C SER A 38 -2.34 -6.01 4.69
N LEU A 39 -2.55 -6.95 5.59
CA LEU A 39 -1.50 -7.53 6.42
C LEU A 39 -1.17 -8.95 5.97
N LEU A 40 0.12 -9.29 5.96
CA LEU A 40 0.62 -10.65 5.83
C LEU A 40 0.83 -11.22 7.23
N GLY A 41 0.11 -12.30 7.54
CA GLY A 41 0.13 -12.93 8.87
C GLY A 41 -1.18 -12.76 9.63
N GLU A 42 -1.11 -12.90 10.95
CA GLU A 42 -2.29 -12.80 11.82
C GLU A 42 -2.52 -11.35 12.23
N ALA A 43 -3.75 -10.87 12.08
CA ALA A 43 -4.07 -9.47 12.40
C ALA A 43 -4.51 -9.26 13.86
N GLY A 44 -4.66 -10.30 14.63
CA GLY A 44 -5.05 -10.28 16.03
C GLY A 44 -6.04 -11.39 16.39
N LEU A 45 -6.33 -11.48 17.68
CA LEU A 45 -7.37 -12.31 18.24
C LEU A 45 -8.46 -11.37 18.74
N TYR A 46 -9.71 -11.72 18.48
CA TYR A 46 -10.86 -10.97 18.96
C TYR A 46 -11.72 -11.91 19.81
N GLU A 47 -12.07 -11.48 21.01
CA GLU A 47 -12.97 -12.21 21.89
C GLU A 47 -14.41 -11.79 21.58
N ILE A 48 -15.20 -12.74 21.12
CA ILE A 48 -16.65 -12.56 20.95
C ILE A 48 -17.30 -12.96 22.29
N GLY A 49 -18.40 -12.33 22.65
CA GLY A 49 -19.13 -12.63 23.89
C GLY A 49 -19.19 -14.14 24.18
N ASP A 50 -19.16 -14.53 25.41
CA ASP A 50 -19.04 -15.91 25.92
C ASP A 50 -17.60 -16.52 25.90
N GLY A 51 -16.56 -15.71 25.67
CA GLY A 51 -15.16 -16.16 25.74
C GLY A 51 -14.66 -16.90 24.49
N GLU A 52 -15.42 -16.90 23.39
CA GLU A 52 -14.97 -17.46 22.13
C GLU A 52 -13.96 -16.52 21.46
N VAL A 53 -12.78 -17.05 21.14
CA VAL A 53 -11.69 -16.29 20.52
C VAL A 53 -11.67 -16.56 19.02
N VAL A 54 -11.91 -15.53 18.23
CA VAL A 54 -11.88 -15.60 16.76
C VAL A 54 -10.61 -14.95 16.22
N LYS A 55 -9.97 -15.62 15.25
CA LYS A 55 -8.82 -15.07 14.52
C LYS A 55 -9.30 -14.10 13.45
N LEU A 56 -8.91 -12.85 13.57
CA LEU A 56 -9.20 -11.83 12.57
C LEU A 56 -8.39 -12.06 11.30
N LYS A 57 -9.08 -12.23 10.17
CA LYS A 57 -8.47 -12.34 8.84
C LYS A 57 -8.43 -10.96 8.18
N PRO A 58 -7.22 -10.45 7.83
CA PRO A 58 -7.10 -9.16 7.19
C PRO A 58 -7.58 -9.21 5.74
N HIS A 59 -8.38 -8.23 5.36
CA HIS A 59 -8.82 -7.95 4.00
C HIS A 59 -8.21 -6.65 3.50
N ARG A 60 -8.35 -6.37 2.20
CA ARG A 60 -7.80 -5.19 1.56
C ARG A 60 -8.50 -3.92 2.04
N LEU A 61 -7.72 -2.88 2.32
CA LEU A 61 -8.17 -1.54 2.64
C LEU A 61 -7.60 -0.55 1.61
N LEU A 62 -8.47 0.34 1.12
CA LEU A 62 -8.05 1.44 0.26
C LEU A 62 -7.51 2.59 1.09
N GLY A 63 -6.42 3.19 0.60
CA GLY A 63 -5.79 4.35 1.18
C GLY A 63 -5.26 5.31 0.12
N PHE A 64 -4.62 6.37 0.58
CA PHE A 64 -4.01 7.42 -0.24
C PHE A 64 -2.48 7.35 -0.14
N VAL A 65 -1.81 7.73 -1.22
CA VAL A 65 -0.37 7.95 -1.29
C VAL A 65 -0.09 9.31 -1.91
N GLY A 66 0.88 10.03 -1.38
CA GLY A 66 1.34 11.27 -1.99
C GLY A 66 2.72 11.67 -1.48
N GLY A 67 3.56 12.15 -2.40
CA GLY A 67 4.93 12.47 -2.07
C GLY A 67 5.69 13.11 -3.23
N ALA A 68 7.01 13.11 -3.10
CA ALA A 68 7.92 13.54 -4.15
C ALA A 68 9.23 12.75 -4.09
N ASP A 69 9.74 12.39 -5.25
CA ASP A 69 11.03 11.74 -5.43
C ASP A 69 12.01 12.68 -6.13
N VAL A 70 13.26 12.64 -5.73
CA VAL A 70 14.40 13.19 -6.47
C VAL A 70 15.06 12.04 -7.21
N MET A 71 15.15 12.12 -8.52
CA MET A 71 15.73 11.10 -9.39
C MET A 71 16.99 11.60 -10.05
N TYR A 72 18.04 10.80 -10.06
CA TYR A 72 19.27 10.98 -10.80
C TYR A 72 19.39 9.90 -11.86
N GLN A 73 19.56 10.30 -13.12
CA GLN A 73 19.82 9.40 -14.24
C GLN A 73 21.32 9.13 -14.34
N ALA A 74 21.77 7.96 -13.89
CA ALA A 74 23.19 7.62 -13.85
C ALA A 74 23.73 7.19 -15.23
N SER A 75 22.90 6.52 -16.04
CA SER A 75 23.21 6.12 -17.42
C SER A 75 21.91 6.07 -18.24
N ASP A 76 22.00 5.75 -19.53
CA ASP A 76 20.83 5.62 -20.41
C ASP A 76 19.79 4.60 -19.90
N VAL A 77 20.25 3.60 -19.14
CA VAL A 77 19.40 2.49 -18.66
C VAL A 77 19.25 2.41 -17.14
N VAL A 78 20.04 3.18 -16.38
CA VAL A 78 20.05 3.12 -14.91
C VAL A 78 19.79 4.48 -14.31
N GLY A 79 18.81 4.55 -13.44
CA GLY A 79 18.54 5.70 -12.56
C GLY A 79 18.47 5.28 -11.09
N VAL A 80 18.59 6.25 -10.21
CA VAL A 80 18.40 6.08 -8.76
C VAL A 80 17.51 7.20 -8.27
N SER A 81 16.56 6.90 -7.42
CA SER A 81 15.73 7.92 -6.76
C SER A 81 15.71 7.76 -5.26
N ALA A 82 15.50 8.88 -4.58
CA ALA A 82 15.19 8.94 -3.16
C ALA A 82 14.01 9.92 -2.96
N GLY A 83 13.07 9.56 -2.10
CA GLY A 83 11.86 10.35 -1.93
C GLY A 83 11.38 10.45 -0.50
N LEU A 84 10.31 11.22 -0.35
CA LEU A 84 9.52 11.33 0.87
C LEU A 84 8.05 11.24 0.49
N SER A 85 7.33 10.29 1.10
CA SER A 85 5.93 10.05 0.81
C SER A 85 5.12 9.85 2.09
N PHE A 86 3.87 10.27 2.04
CA PHE A 86 2.86 9.91 3.01
C PHE A 86 2.06 8.74 2.44
N VAL A 87 1.92 7.67 3.22
CA VAL A 87 1.25 6.43 2.80
C VAL A 87 0.22 6.03 3.84
N GLN A 88 -1.03 5.87 3.41
CA GLN A 88 -2.06 5.23 4.22
C GLN A 88 -2.07 3.73 3.93
N ALA A 89 -1.96 2.93 4.98
CA ALA A 89 -1.99 1.47 4.93
C ALA A 89 -2.95 0.92 5.99
N GLY A 90 -3.12 -0.39 6.01
CA GLY A 90 -3.93 -1.08 7.00
C GLY A 90 -4.65 -2.29 6.45
N CYS A 91 -5.70 -2.69 7.12
CA CYS A 91 -6.56 -3.77 6.68
C CYS A 91 -8.00 -3.55 7.16
N LYS A 92 -8.94 -4.15 6.46
CA LYS A 92 -10.34 -4.29 6.85
C LYS A 92 -10.57 -5.70 7.39
N PHE A 93 -11.53 -5.87 8.27
CA PHE A 93 -11.97 -7.17 8.77
C PHE A 93 -13.38 -7.47 8.28
N LYS A 94 -13.78 -8.74 8.30
CA LYS A 94 -15.14 -9.13 8.00
C LYS A 94 -16.07 -8.71 9.15
N ASP A 95 -17.31 -8.48 8.79
CA ASP A 95 -18.38 -8.29 9.76
C ASP A 95 -18.58 -9.59 10.54
N GLU A 96 -18.78 -9.46 11.84
CA GLU A 96 -19.02 -10.58 12.74
C GLU A 96 -20.30 -10.37 13.50
N GLU A 97 -21.14 -11.40 13.49
CA GLU A 97 -22.40 -11.41 14.21
C GLU A 97 -22.29 -12.34 15.43
N ALA A 98 -22.62 -11.79 16.60
CA ALA A 98 -22.79 -12.54 17.84
C ALA A 98 -24.23 -12.38 18.32
N LYS A 99 -24.59 -13.14 19.37
CA LYS A 99 -25.95 -13.08 19.92
C LYS A 99 -26.24 -11.69 20.50
N GLY A 100 -27.15 -10.95 19.84
CA GLY A 100 -27.58 -9.62 20.27
C GLY A 100 -26.77 -8.46 19.74
N TYR A 101 -25.70 -8.67 18.96
CA TYR A 101 -24.97 -7.58 18.29
C TYR A 101 -24.25 -8.02 17.01
N VAL A 102 -23.98 -7.07 16.14
CA VAL A 102 -23.14 -7.20 14.95
C VAL A 102 -22.01 -6.17 15.06
N VAL A 103 -20.79 -6.57 14.74
CA VAL A 103 -19.68 -5.65 14.52
C VAL A 103 -19.43 -5.57 13.03
N HIS A 104 -19.60 -4.39 12.47
CA HIS A 104 -19.43 -4.15 11.05
C HIS A 104 -18.47 -2.97 10.80
N ASP A 105 -18.10 -2.77 9.57
CA ASP A 105 -17.12 -1.75 9.10
C ASP A 105 -15.84 -1.65 9.95
N ARG A 106 -15.34 -2.81 10.43
CA ARG A 106 -14.11 -2.86 11.21
C ARG A 106 -12.89 -2.72 10.31
N TYR A 107 -12.06 -1.72 10.56
CA TYR A 107 -10.77 -1.56 9.88
C TYR A 107 -9.70 -0.98 10.81
N MET A 108 -8.46 -1.33 10.50
CA MET A 108 -7.28 -0.73 11.12
C MET A 108 -6.57 0.11 10.07
N ARG A 109 -6.44 1.41 10.32
CA ARG A 109 -5.76 2.36 9.45
C ARG A 109 -4.46 2.82 10.09
N MET A 110 -3.38 2.74 9.33
CA MET A 110 -2.05 3.16 9.72
C MET A 110 -1.54 4.18 8.71
N ASN A 111 -1.08 5.32 9.21
CA ASN A 111 -0.49 6.37 8.39
C ASN A 111 1.02 6.40 8.61
N TYR A 112 1.76 6.35 7.52
CA TYR A 112 3.22 6.34 7.52
C TYR A 112 3.78 7.54 6.77
N VAL A 113 4.93 8.01 7.23
CA VAL A 113 5.88 8.75 6.40
C VAL A 113 6.92 7.74 5.95
N SER A 114 7.14 7.61 4.64
CA SER A 114 8.07 6.68 4.03
C SER A 114 9.17 7.41 3.26
N MET A 115 10.33 6.77 3.17
CA MET A 115 11.51 7.29 2.47
C MET A 115 11.99 6.24 1.47
N PRO A 116 11.32 6.09 0.29
CA PRO A 116 11.75 5.14 -0.71
C PRO A 116 13.12 5.52 -1.29
N ILE A 117 14.00 4.54 -1.42
CA ILE A 117 15.29 4.63 -2.14
C ILE A 117 15.26 3.53 -3.19
N LEU A 118 15.13 3.92 -4.46
CA LEU A 118 14.86 3.00 -5.56
C LEU A 118 15.94 3.06 -6.62
N ALA A 119 16.34 1.89 -7.10
CA ALA A 119 17.05 1.74 -8.36
C ALA A 119 16.01 1.54 -9.47
N HIS A 120 16.23 2.21 -10.59
CA HIS A 120 15.42 2.14 -11.78
C HIS A 120 16.23 1.52 -12.91
N SER A 121 15.67 0.52 -13.58
CA SER A 121 16.26 -0.06 -14.79
C SER A 121 15.32 0.17 -15.96
N CYS A 122 15.73 1.01 -16.91
CA CYS A 122 14.98 1.30 -18.13
C CYS A 122 15.19 0.15 -19.12
N LEU A 123 14.30 -0.85 -19.11
CA LEU A 123 14.38 -2.03 -19.98
C LEU A 123 13.88 -1.74 -21.40
N LEU A 124 12.95 -0.84 -21.54
CA LEU A 124 12.36 -0.38 -22.80
C LEU A 124 12.23 1.13 -22.75
N PRO A 125 12.17 1.81 -23.90
CA PRO A 125 11.84 3.25 -23.94
C PRO A 125 10.58 3.53 -23.14
N ARG A 126 10.67 4.48 -22.20
CA ARG A 126 9.55 4.90 -21.34
C ARG A 126 9.11 3.90 -20.26
N PHE A 127 9.64 2.68 -20.24
CA PHE A 127 9.27 1.65 -19.27
C PHE A 127 10.46 1.31 -18.37
N SER A 128 10.28 1.43 -17.07
CA SER A 128 11.31 1.12 -16.08
C SER A 128 10.80 0.12 -15.06
N VAL A 129 11.66 -0.79 -14.65
CA VAL A 129 11.48 -1.63 -13.47
C VAL A 129 12.16 -0.92 -12.30
N LYS A 130 11.50 -0.94 -11.15
CA LYS A 130 11.97 -0.30 -9.92
C LYS A 130 12.10 -1.33 -8.81
N ALA A 131 13.17 -1.24 -8.03
CA ALA A 131 13.32 -2.01 -6.80
C ALA A 131 14.20 -1.26 -5.81
N GLY A 132 14.00 -1.48 -4.52
CA GLY A 132 14.81 -0.81 -3.51
C GLY A 132 14.45 -1.13 -2.08
N ILE A 133 14.73 -0.19 -1.20
CA ILE A 133 14.40 -0.24 0.21
C ILE A 133 13.59 1.00 0.59
N GLU A 134 12.72 0.84 1.57
CA GLU A 134 11.84 1.92 2.01
C GLU A 134 11.71 1.90 3.54
N PRO A 135 12.53 2.67 4.26
CA PRO A 135 12.29 3.00 5.65
C PRO A 135 10.94 3.69 5.82
N THR A 136 10.16 3.28 6.83
CA THR A 136 8.83 3.82 7.13
C THR A 136 8.71 4.22 8.60
N PHE A 137 8.02 5.32 8.87
CA PHE A 137 7.77 5.84 10.21
C PHE A 137 6.27 5.98 10.45
N LEU A 138 5.76 5.27 11.46
CA LEU A 138 4.35 5.30 11.82
C LEU A 138 3.97 6.63 12.47
N VAL A 139 3.11 7.39 11.81
CA VAL A 139 2.58 8.68 12.30
C VAL A 139 1.37 8.46 13.19
N SER A 140 0.40 7.67 12.74
CA SER A 140 -0.82 7.34 13.49
C SER A 140 -1.30 5.93 13.15
N ALA A 141 -2.03 5.33 14.08
CA ALA A 141 -2.70 4.06 13.88
C ALA A 141 -4.01 4.06 14.65
N THR A 142 -5.13 3.88 13.95
CA THR A 142 -6.47 3.89 14.49
C THR A 142 -7.18 2.61 14.12
N ASN A 143 -7.87 2.00 15.07
CA ASN A 143 -8.81 0.93 14.84
C ASN A 143 -10.22 1.52 14.91
N HIS A 144 -11.02 1.28 13.88
CA HIS A 144 -12.39 1.73 13.74
C HIS A 144 -13.32 0.53 13.77
N GLU A 145 -14.40 0.62 14.53
CA GLU A 145 -15.40 -0.44 14.65
C GLU A 145 -16.80 0.17 14.81
N GLU A 146 -17.76 -0.32 14.05
CA GLU A 146 -19.16 0.01 14.20
C GLU A 146 -19.89 -1.18 14.83
N HIS A 147 -20.53 -0.93 15.97
CA HIS A 147 -21.28 -1.92 16.73
C HIS A 147 -22.77 -1.62 16.59
N GLN A 148 -23.54 -2.61 16.17
CA GLN A 148 -25.01 -2.55 16.17
C GLN A 148 -25.55 -3.60 17.11
N SER A 149 -26.14 -3.17 18.24
CA SER A 149 -26.85 -4.06 19.17
C SER A 149 -28.33 -4.11 18.86
N PHE A 150 -28.97 -5.23 19.16
CA PHE A 150 -30.39 -5.47 18.95
C PHE A 150 -30.93 -6.50 19.91
N ASP A 151 -32.24 -6.38 20.21
CA ASP A 151 -32.97 -7.41 20.94
C ASP A 151 -33.48 -8.49 19.98
N VAL A 152 -33.40 -9.74 20.40
CA VAL A 152 -33.92 -10.89 19.66
C VAL A 152 -35.08 -11.50 20.46
N ASP A 153 -36.26 -11.53 19.92
CA ASP A 153 -37.42 -12.19 20.56
C ASP A 153 -37.36 -13.73 20.42
N THR A 154 -38.35 -14.41 21.01
CA THR A 154 -38.44 -15.89 20.97
C THR A 154 -38.64 -16.45 19.56
N ASP A 155 -39.14 -15.64 18.63
CA ASP A 155 -39.36 -15.99 17.22
C ASP A 155 -38.14 -15.63 16.34
N GLY A 156 -37.07 -15.14 16.93
CA GLY A 156 -35.83 -14.75 16.22
C GLY A 156 -35.91 -13.40 15.53
N LYS A 157 -36.96 -12.59 15.78
CA LYS A 157 -37.07 -11.26 15.19
C LYS A 157 -36.24 -10.25 15.93
N LYS A 158 -35.41 -9.51 15.16
CA LYS A 158 -34.54 -8.44 15.67
C LYS A 158 -35.34 -7.13 15.83
N SER A 159 -35.16 -6.44 16.95
CA SER A 159 -35.79 -5.16 17.28
C SER A 159 -34.87 -4.30 18.13
N ASN A 160 -35.21 -3.03 18.38
CA ASN A 160 -34.49 -2.09 19.24
C ASN A 160 -33.03 -1.91 18.86
N PHE A 161 -32.75 -1.64 17.57
CA PHE A 161 -31.39 -1.42 17.06
C PHE A 161 -30.78 -0.17 17.70
N GLN A 162 -29.55 -0.33 18.22
CA GLN A 162 -28.72 0.75 18.72
C GLN A 162 -27.35 0.67 18.05
N GLU A 163 -26.87 1.80 17.55
CA GLU A 163 -25.56 1.89 16.89
C GLU A 163 -24.58 2.65 17.77
N ALA A 164 -23.33 2.18 17.80
CA ALA A 164 -22.22 2.83 18.50
C ALA A 164 -20.96 2.72 17.65
N ILE A 165 -20.26 3.83 17.47
CA ILE A 165 -19.01 3.91 16.71
C ILE A 165 -17.86 4.05 17.71
N TYR A 166 -16.81 3.25 17.53
CA TYR A 166 -15.62 3.26 18.36
C TYR A 166 -14.38 3.49 17.52
N ASP A 167 -13.58 4.49 17.92
CA ASP A 167 -12.27 4.78 17.37
C ASP A 167 -11.21 4.63 18.48
N PHE A 168 -10.24 3.74 18.26
CA PHE A 168 -9.18 3.48 19.24
C PHE A 168 -7.81 3.82 18.67
N ASP A 169 -7.01 4.62 19.40
CA ASP A 169 -5.60 4.79 19.09
C ASP A 169 -4.81 3.54 19.50
N VAL A 170 -4.36 2.77 18.50
CA VAL A 170 -3.59 1.55 18.69
C VAL A 170 -2.08 1.73 18.46
N LYS A 171 -1.62 2.94 18.19
CA LYS A 171 -0.21 3.29 17.90
C LYS A 171 0.76 2.84 19.00
N LYS A 172 0.34 2.87 20.28
CA LYS A 172 1.21 2.48 21.41
C LYS A 172 1.66 1.02 21.33
N GLY A 173 0.81 0.13 20.81
CA GLY A 173 1.10 -1.30 20.60
C GLY A 173 1.92 -1.59 19.34
N MET A 174 2.15 -0.60 18.48
CA MET A 174 2.80 -0.78 17.20
C MET A 174 4.24 -0.32 17.20
N ARG A 175 5.05 -0.88 16.29
CA ARG A 175 6.42 -0.41 16.02
C ARG A 175 6.37 0.90 15.27
N LYS A 176 7.13 1.90 15.75
CA LYS A 176 7.20 3.21 15.12
C LYS A 176 8.02 3.21 13.83
N PHE A 177 9.01 2.33 13.75
CA PHE A 177 9.91 2.17 12.61
C PHE A 177 9.63 0.85 11.90
N GLY A 178 9.53 0.91 10.58
CA GLY A 178 9.39 -0.23 9.68
C GLY A 178 10.38 -0.16 8.53
N LEU A 179 10.49 -1.25 7.80
CA LEU A 179 11.25 -1.36 6.56
C LEU A 179 10.40 -2.15 5.58
N SER A 180 10.31 -1.67 4.35
CA SER A 180 9.66 -2.36 3.23
C SER A 180 10.65 -2.54 2.09
N ILE A 181 10.37 -3.53 1.23
CA ILE A 181 11.05 -3.74 -0.04
C ILE A 181 10.04 -3.44 -1.13
N PRO A 182 10.08 -2.25 -1.75
CA PRO A 182 9.30 -1.91 -2.92
C PRO A 182 9.86 -2.56 -4.18
N ILE A 183 8.98 -3.14 -4.98
CA ILE A 183 9.28 -3.69 -6.31
C ILE A 183 8.13 -3.29 -7.24
N GLY A 184 8.45 -2.82 -8.43
CA GLY A 184 7.40 -2.45 -9.38
C GLY A 184 7.90 -1.92 -10.70
N VAL A 185 7.01 -1.18 -11.35
CA VAL A 185 7.23 -0.68 -12.70
C VAL A 185 6.77 0.77 -12.80
N SER A 186 7.29 1.47 -13.79
CA SER A 186 6.76 2.76 -14.18
C SER A 186 6.80 2.94 -15.69
N TYR A 187 5.84 3.72 -16.17
CA TYR A 187 5.74 4.14 -17.57
C TYR A 187 5.77 5.65 -17.64
N GLU A 188 6.67 6.21 -18.43
CA GLU A 188 6.83 7.66 -18.64
C GLU A 188 6.30 8.04 -20.03
N TYR A 189 5.33 8.94 -20.05
CA TYR A 189 4.81 9.55 -21.27
C TYR A 189 5.00 11.06 -21.19
N GLU A 190 5.87 11.61 -22.01
CA GLU A 190 6.36 12.99 -21.89
C GLU A 190 6.92 13.23 -20.48
N ASN A 191 6.24 14.04 -19.68
CA ASN A 191 6.60 14.32 -18.29
C ASN A 191 5.68 13.62 -17.28
N VAL A 192 4.67 12.87 -17.74
CA VAL A 192 3.76 12.13 -16.88
C VAL A 192 4.35 10.75 -16.58
N VAL A 193 4.45 10.42 -15.31
CA VAL A 193 4.96 9.12 -14.82
C VAL A 193 3.82 8.35 -14.18
N LEU A 194 3.46 7.22 -14.75
CA LEU A 194 2.54 6.25 -14.15
C LEU A 194 3.36 5.20 -13.41
N GLY A 195 3.06 4.96 -12.16
CA GLY A 195 3.76 4.00 -11.30
C GLY A 195 2.83 2.91 -10.77
N ALA A 196 3.36 1.70 -10.67
CA ALA A 196 2.76 0.61 -9.91
C ALA A 196 3.85 -0.06 -9.07
N LEU A 197 3.72 -0.01 -7.74
CA LEU A 197 4.68 -0.55 -6.79
C LEU A 197 3.98 -1.54 -5.85
N TYR A 198 4.68 -2.60 -5.51
CA TYR A 198 4.29 -3.52 -4.46
C TYR A 198 5.31 -3.47 -3.33
N HIS A 199 4.87 -3.05 -2.14
CA HIS A 199 5.72 -2.88 -0.96
C HIS A 199 5.52 -4.07 -0.03
N VAL A 200 6.56 -4.84 0.19
CA VAL A 200 6.59 -5.98 1.13
C VAL A 200 7.23 -5.53 2.43
N GLY A 201 6.46 -5.47 3.50
CA GLY A 201 6.98 -5.18 4.84
C GLY A 201 7.93 -6.28 5.32
N VAL A 202 9.11 -5.89 5.81
CA VAL A 202 10.12 -6.78 6.35
C VAL A 202 9.91 -7.01 7.85
N PHE A 203 9.60 -5.94 8.58
CA PHE A 203 9.44 -5.99 10.03
C PHE A 203 8.00 -6.23 10.45
N ASN A 204 7.85 -6.88 11.60
CA ASN A 204 6.57 -7.00 12.27
C ASN A 204 6.04 -5.61 12.66
N ILE A 205 4.75 -5.33 12.40
CA ILE A 205 4.11 -4.07 12.76
C ILE A 205 3.81 -3.97 14.26
N TYR A 206 3.60 -5.10 14.93
CA TYR A 206 3.31 -5.14 16.36
C TYR A 206 4.60 -5.27 17.20
N LYS A 207 4.59 -4.65 18.38
CA LYS A 207 5.69 -4.79 19.34
C LYS A 207 5.67 -6.16 20.02
N TYR A 208 4.47 -6.67 20.32
CA TYR A 208 4.22 -7.90 21.07
C TYR A 208 3.08 -8.70 20.44
N GLY A 209 2.99 -9.97 20.74
CA GLY A 209 1.89 -10.85 20.33
C GLY A 209 2.06 -11.41 18.93
N VAL A 210 1.08 -11.14 18.07
CA VAL A 210 1.01 -11.71 16.71
C VAL A 210 2.06 -11.14 15.77
N SER A 211 2.45 -11.93 14.76
CA SER A 211 3.39 -11.51 13.73
C SER A 211 2.64 -11.12 12.47
N SER A 212 2.71 -9.85 12.11
CA SER A 212 2.09 -9.29 10.91
C SER A 212 3.00 -8.28 10.24
N ARG A 213 2.96 -8.22 8.91
CA ARG A 213 3.74 -7.31 8.09
C ARG A 213 2.82 -6.59 7.11
N ASN A 214 3.18 -5.36 6.77
CA ASN A 214 2.44 -4.62 5.74
C ASN A 214 2.64 -5.26 4.35
N SER A 215 1.56 -5.27 3.58
CA SER A 215 1.53 -5.61 2.17
C SER A 215 0.73 -4.53 1.47
N ILE A 216 1.39 -3.73 0.63
CA ILE A 216 0.78 -2.54 0.02
C ILE A 216 1.01 -2.62 -1.49
N PHE A 217 -0.07 -2.55 -2.26
CA PHE A 217 -0.02 -2.30 -3.69
C PHE A 217 -0.38 -0.83 -3.94
N GLU A 218 0.53 -0.11 -4.57
CA GLU A 218 0.39 1.31 -4.91
C GLU A 218 0.22 1.48 -6.40
N VAL A 219 -0.69 2.37 -6.81
CA VAL A 219 -0.78 2.92 -8.16
C VAL A 219 -0.74 4.42 -8.05
N SER A 220 0.20 5.05 -8.73
CA SER A 220 0.44 6.49 -8.64
C SER A 220 0.61 7.14 -10.02
N VAL A 221 0.31 8.44 -10.06
CA VAL A 221 0.63 9.33 -11.16
C VAL A 221 1.51 10.45 -10.64
N GLY A 222 2.59 10.71 -11.34
CA GLY A 222 3.55 11.77 -11.04
C GLY A 222 3.82 12.65 -12.24
N TYR A 223 4.47 13.78 -12.01
CA TYR A 223 4.93 14.68 -13.04
C TYR A 223 6.43 14.93 -12.89
N LYS A 224 7.20 14.64 -13.93
CA LYS A 224 8.66 14.76 -13.93
C LYS A 224 9.08 16.17 -14.32
N LEU A 225 9.72 16.83 -13.37
CA LEU A 225 10.34 18.16 -13.54
C LEU A 225 11.84 17.95 -13.70
N ASN A 226 12.36 18.16 -14.90
CA ASN A 226 13.81 18.11 -15.17
C ASN A 226 14.46 19.41 -14.68
N LEU A 227 15.62 19.27 -13.99
CA LEU A 227 16.40 20.36 -13.42
C LEU A 227 17.58 20.73 -14.33
#